data_815ca801e27539112af27ad25c4ffd7f
#
_entry.id   815ca801e27539112af27ad25c4ffd7f
#
_cell.length_a   1.000
_cell.length_b   1.000
_cell.length_c   1.000
_cell.angle_alpha   90.00
_cell.angle_beta   90.00
_cell.angle_gamma   90.00
#
_symmetry.space_group_name_H-M   'P 1'
#
loop_
_entity.id
_entity.type
_entity.pdbx_description
1 polymer ?
#
loop_
_entity_poly.entity_id
_entity_poly.type
_entity_poly.pdbx_seq_one_letter_code
_entity_poly.pdbx_strand_id
1 'polypeptide(L)'
;AIEDEILEPREPNYLTSIKLGKADRAGRVPVGLSWLDLSTGIFFATITSEPKLASEIGRIAPKELLVSENELSHLSAVDPDIMRTTRPQWTYTPANTQTVLKDHFQTLGMDGFGFGDEDQLALQAAGGLLAYLRETQKYSLSHIDRLSPYRSGQCLEIDNATRRSLELTATLRSGNRAGSLLSVLDQCVTNMGSRVMVE
;
A
#
# COMPACT_ATOMS: atom_id res chain seq x y z
N ALA A 1 0.48 -12.83 -9.81
CA ALA A 1 -0.94 -12.55 -9.50
C ALA A 1 -1.39 -13.58 -8.47
N ILE A 2 -1.88 -13.11 -7.33
CA ILE A 2 -2.40 -13.95 -6.25
C ILE A 2 -3.63 -14.67 -6.78
N GLU A 3 -3.67 -15.99 -6.66
CA GLU A 3 -4.84 -16.78 -7.05
C GLU A 3 -6.00 -16.48 -6.08
N ASP A 4 -7.19 -16.19 -6.62
CA ASP A 4 -8.38 -15.77 -5.86
C ASP A 4 -8.87 -16.79 -4.82
N GLU A 5 -8.42 -18.06 -4.92
CA GLU A 5 -8.85 -19.14 -4.03
C GLU A 5 -8.23 -19.10 -2.61
N ILE A 6 -7.20 -18.26 -2.37
CA ILE A 6 -6.45 -18.24 -1.09
C ILE A 6 -6.83 -17.03 -0.23
N LEU A 7 -7.68 -16.11 -0.73
CA LEU A 7 -7.99 -14.87 -0.05
C LEU A 7 -9.17 -15.00 0.90
N GLU A 8 -8.99 -14.59 2.16
CA GLU A 8 -10.09 -14.44 3.11
C GLU A 8 -11.06 -13.35 2.60
N PRO A 9 -12.35 -13.68 2.33
CA PRO A 9 -13.25 -12.75 1.64
C PRO A 9 -13.50 -11.42 2.37
N ARG A 10 -13.29 -11.39 3.67
CA ARG A 10 -13.53 -10.21 4.54
C ARG A 10 -12.27 -9.43 4.88
N GLU A 11 -11.10 -9.89 4.45
CA GLU A 11 -9.83 -9.17 4.64
C GLU A 11 -9.51 -8.30 3.42
N PRO A 12 -8.94 -7.08 3.62
CA PRO A 12 -8.41 -6.30 2.53
C PRO A 12 -7.32 -7.07 1.78
N ASN A 13 -7.32 -6.96 0.46
CA ASN A 13 -6.30 -7.53 -0.40
C ASN A 13 -5.38 -6.42 -0.90
N TYR A 14 -4.50 -5.94 -0.01
CA TYR A 14 -3.59 -4.87 -0.36
C TYR A 14 -2.42 -5.36 -1.21
N LEU A 15 -2.27 -4.71 -2.34
CA LEU A 15 -1.05 -4.69 -3.13
C LEU A 15 -0.32 -3.40 -2.79
N THR A 16 0.96 -3.49 -2.46
CA THR A 16 1.74 -2.33 -2.02
C THR A 16 2.97 -2.15 -2.90
N SER A 17 3.35 -0.92 -3.13
CA SER A 17 4.56 -0.56 -3.87
C SER A 17 5.37 0.46 -3.10
N ILE A 18 6.70 0.34 -3.18
CA ILE A 18 7.64 1.29 -2.59
C ILE A 18 8.58 1.87 -3.63
N LYS A 19 9.05 3.08 -3.35
CA LYS A 19 10.13 3.74 -4.11
C LYS A 19 11.04 4.50 -3.16
N LEU A 20 12.31 4.13 -3.12
CA LEU A 20 13.32 4.82 -2.31
C LEU A 20 13.77 6.11 -3.00
N GLY A 21 13.86 7.17 -2.22
CA GLY A 21 14.47 8.42 -2.63
C GLY A 21 15.98 8.44 -2.38
N LYS A 22 16.60 9.57 -2.68
CA LYS A 22 18.00 9.81 -2.35
C LYS A 22 18.13 10.18 -0.88
N ALA A 23 19.16 9.66 -0.22
CA ALA A 23 19.48 10.06 1.15
C ALA A 23 19.69 11.58 1.24
N ASP A 24 19.15 12.19 2.28
CA ASP A 24 19.39 13.59 2.60
C ASP A 24 20.80 13.80 3.21
N ARG A 25 21.15 15.06 3.52
CA ARG A 25 22.46 15.39 4.14
C ARG A 25 22.67 14.73 5.50
N ALA A 26 21.62 14.30 6.17
CA ALA A 26 21.65 13.60 7.44
C ALA A 26 21.63 12.06 7.27
N GLY A 27 21.72 11.56 6.04
CA GLY A 27 21.68 10.14 5.73
C GLY A 27 20.28 9.51 5.78
N ARG A 28 19.21 10.30 5.90
CA ARG A 28 17.84 9.79 5.97
C ARG A 28 17.33 9.54 4.55
N VAL A 29 16.82 8.34 4.31
CA VAL A 29 16.24 7.94 3.02
C VAL A 29 14.72 8.11 3.08
N PRO A 30 14.15 9.05 2.31
CA PRO A 30 12.70 9.14 2.16
C PRO A 30 12.20 7.98 1.31
N VAL A 31 11.00 7.49 1.61
CA VAL A 31 10.38 6.35 0.92
C VAL A 31 8.98 6.74 0.48
N GLY A 32 8.73 6.70 -0.82
CA GLY A 32 7.38 6.71 -1.37
C GLY A 32 6.74 5.35 -1.14
N LEU A 33 5.56 5.35 -0.55
CA LEU A 33 4.78 4.17 -0.23
C LEU A 33 3.38 4.33 -0.81
N SER A 34 2.89 3.28 -1.47
CA SER A 34 1.55 3.28 -2.04
C SER A 34 0.91 1.92 -1.89
N TRP A 35 -0.38 1.88 -1.59
CA TRP A 35 -1.14 0.63 -1.46
C TRP A 35 -2.54 0.76 -2.05
N LEU A 36 -3.02 -0.35 -2.57
CA LEU A 36 -4.31 -0.44 -3.23
C LEU A 36 -5.01 -1.74 -2.85
N ASP A 37 -6.28 -1.66 -2.50
CA ASP A 37 -7.16 -2.82 -2.43
C ASP A 37 -7.87 -3.01 -3.78
N LEU A 38 -7.51 -4.10 -4.45
CA LEU A 38 -8.07 -4.45 -5.76
C LEU A 38 -9.58 -4.65 -5.76
N SER A 39 -10.16 -4.99 -4.63
CA SER A 39 -11.59 -5.30 -4.54
C SER A 39 -12.47 -4.07 -4.31
N THR A 40 -11.96 -3.08 -3.57
CA THR A 40 -12.68 -1.85 -3.24
C THR A 40 -12.29 -0.69 -4.15
N GLY A 41 -11.12 -0.77 -4.79
CA GLY A 41 -10.54 0.33 -5.56
C GLY A 41 -9.90 1.42 -4.70
N ILE A 42 -9.85 1.23 -3.38
CA ILE A 42 -9.25 2.19 -2.45
C ILE A 42 -7.74 2.23 -2.68
N PHE A 43 -7.24 3.41 -3.02
CA PHE A 43 -5.87 3.62 -3.44
C PHE A 43 -5.26 4.81 -2.72
N PHE A 44 -4.20 4.56 -1.96
CA PHE A 44 -3.48 5.56 -1.16
C PHE A 44 -2.01 5.65 -1.55
N ALA A 45 -1.44 6.84 -1.32
CA ALA A 45 0.01 7.04 -1.39
C ALA A 45 0.48 8.02 -0.31
N THR A 46 1.70 7.81 0.19
CA THR A 46 2.32 8.65 1.23
C THR A 46 3.84 8.67 1.08
N ILE A 47 4.47 9.59 1.80
CA ILE A 47 5.92 9.55 2.01
C ILE A 47 6.19 9.19 3.47
N THR A 48 7.05 8.22 3.66
CA THR A 48 7.57 7.78 4.94
C THR A 48 9.10 7.83 4.94
N SER A 49 9.74 7.27 5.93
CA SER A 49 11.19 7.12 6.00
C SER A 49 11.57 5.65 6.14
N GLU A 50 12.79 5.30 5.72
CA GLU A 50 13.29 3.92 5.78
C GLU A 50 13.14 3.29 7.18
N PRO A 51 13.44 3.96 8.31
CA PRO A 51 13.23 3.40 9.65
C PRO A 51 11.76 3.10 9.99
N LYS A 52 10.80 3.84 9.43
CA LYS A 52 9.37 3.64 9.66
C LYS A 52 8.75 2.62 8.68
N LEU A 53 9.46 2.25 7.62
CA LEU A 53 8.92 1.42 6.53
C LEU A 53 8.37 0.08 7.04
N ALA A 54 9.10 -0.63 7.88
CA ALA A 54 8.67 -1.92 8.42
C ALA A 54 7.36 -1.80 9.23
N SER A 55 7.20 -0.72 9.99
CA SER A 55 5.97 -0.44 10.76
C SER A 55 4.80 -0.13 9.85
N GLU A 56 5.00 0.67 8.80
CA GLU A 56 3.96 1.00 7.82
C GLU A 56 3.53 -0.25 7.03
N ILE A 57 4.48 -1.06 6.58
CA ILE A 57 4.17 -2.33 5.89
C ILE A 57 3.40 -3.28 6.83
N GLY A 58 3.81 -3.38 8.10
CA GLY A 58 3.10 -4.16 9.11
C GLY A 58 1.67 -3.67 9.39
N ARG A 59 1.44 -2.35 9.30
CA ARG A 59 0.11 -1.74 9.42
C ARG A 59 -0.78 -2.07 8.22
N ILE A 60 -0.23 -1.93 7.01
CA ILE A 60 -0.96 -2.21 5.76
C ILE A 60 -1.19 -3.71 5.59
N ALA A 61 -0.26 -4.54 6.06
CA ALA A 61 -0.28 -6.00 5.95
C ALA A 61 -0.55 -6.48 4.49
N PRO A 62 0.28 -6.05 3.51
CA PRO A 62 0.04 -6.36 2.12
C PRO A 62 0.24 -7.85 1.84
N LYS A 63 -0.51 -8.37 0.86
CA LYS A 63 -0.30 -9.73 0.34
C LYS A 63 0.88 -9.78 -0.64
N GLU A 64 1.16 -8.67 -1.32
CA GLU A 64 2.26 -8.56 -2.27
C GLU A 64 2.90 -7.17 -2.18
N LEU A 65 4.24 -7.13 -2.22
CA LEU A 65 5.06 -5.91 -2.15
C LEU A 65 5.88 -5.77 -3.43
N LEU A 66 5.60 -4.70 -4.18
CA LEU A 66 6.36 -4.33 -5.37
C LEU A 66 7.54 -3.45 -5.01
N VAL A 67 8.69 -3.73 -5.58
CA VAL A 67 9.93 -3.01 -5.33
C VAL A 67 10.79 -2.95 -6.58
N SER A 68 11.59 -1.90 -6.73
CA SER A 68 12.62 -1.87 -7.77
C SER A 68 13.71 -2.90 -7.49
N GLU A 69 14.22 -3.55 -8.55
CA GLU A 69 15.29 -4.55 -8.45
C GLU A 69 16.48 -4.08 -7.59
N ASN A 70 16.83 -2.79 -7.70
CA ASN A 70 17.98 -2.21 -6.99
C ASN A 70 17.69 -1.86 -5.52
N GLU A 71 16.45 -2.00 -5.05
CA GLU A 71 16.01 -1.54 -3.72
C GLU A 71 15.69 -2.69 -2.75
N LEU A 72 15.82 -3.94 -3.20
CA LEU A 72 15.54 -5.13 -2.38
C LEU A 72 16.34 -5.19 -1.07
N SER A 73 17.60 -4.73 -1.09
CA SER A 73 18.48 -4.74 0.08
C SER A 73 17.98 -3.90 1.25
N HIS A 74 17.16 -2.89 0.99
CA HIS A 74 16.58 -2.01 2.00
C HIS A 74 15.35 -2.61 2.73
N LEU A 75 14.92 -3.80 2.31
CA LEU A 75 13.77 -4.50 2.89
C LEU A 75 14.13 -5.52 3.98
N SER A 76 15.35 -5.48 4.52
CA SER A 76 15.82 -6.45 5.52
C SER A 76 14.97 -6.45 6.80
N ALA A 77 14.38 -5.31 7.18
CA ALA A 77 13.52 -5.16 8.35
C ALA A 77 12.03 -5.47 8.07
N VAL A 78 11.66 -5.66 6.81
CA VAL A 78 10.29 -6.01 6.42
C VAL A 78 10.11 -7.51 6.51
N ASP A 79 8.93 -7.94 6.98
CA ASP A 79 8.57 -9.35 7.14
C ASP A 79 8.94 -10.18 5.88
N PRO A 80 9.77 -11.22 6.01
CA PRO A 80 10.20 -12.04 4.88
C PRO A 80 9.08 -12.86 4.24
N ASP A 81 8.00 -13.12 4.97
CA ASP A 81 6.87 -13.93 4.49
C ASP A 81 5.98 -13.17 3.49
N ILE A 82 6.12 -11.85 3.40
CA ILE A 82 5.41 -11.06 2.40
C ILE A 82 6.00 -11.35 1.01
N MET A 83 5.12 -11.75 0.08
CA MET A 83 5.50 -11.96 -1.32
C MET A 83 6.10 -10.68 -1.91
N ARG A 84 7.30 -10.78 -2.48
CA ARG A 84 8.02 -9.65 -3.09
C ARG A 84 8.13 -9.84 -4.58
N THR A 85 7.64 -8.85 -5.33
CA THR A 85 7.73 -8.82 -6.79
C THR A 85 8.64 -7.68 -7.21
N THR A 86 9.72 -8.03 -7.90
CA THR A 86 10.68 -7.03 -8.41
C THR A 86 10.23 -6.47 -9.75
N ARG A 87 10.44 -5.18 -9.92
CA ARG A 87 10.14 -4.47 -11.17
C ARG A 87 11.38 -3.73 -11.68
N PRO A 88 11.56 -3.60 -13.00
CA PRO A 88 12.64 -2.83 -13.57
C PRO A 88 12.61 -1.37 -13.09
N GLN A 89 13.77 -0.78 -12.87
CA GLN A 89 13.90 0.58 -12.34
C GLN A 89 13.17 1.64 -13.17
N TRP A 90 13.10 1.47 -14.49
CA TRP A 90 12.43 2.43 -15.39
C TRP A 90 10.92 2.56 -15.09
N THR A 91 10.30 1.51 -14.53
CA THR A 91 8.87 1.53 -14.13
C THR A 91 8.58 2.67 -13.15
N TYR A 92 9.54 3.00 -12.29
CA TYR A 92 9.42 4.02 -11.25
C TYR A 92 9.96 5.39 -11.65
N THR A 93 10.34 5.60 -12.91
CA THR A 93 10.81 6.93 -13.33
C THR A 93 9.67 7.94 -13.29
N PRO A 94 9.94 9.22 -12.93
CA PRO A 94 8.90 10.25 -12.87
C PRO A 94 8.09 10.38 -14.16
N ALA A 95 8.76 10.32 -15.31
CA ALA A 95 8.10 10.42 -16.62
C ALA A 95 7.11 9.28 -16.86
N ASN A 96 7.53 8.02 -16.59
CA ASN A 96 6.66 6.86 -16.78
C ASN A 96 5.47 6.88 -15.82
N THR A 97 5.74 7.10 -14.53
CA THR A 97 4.70 7.06 -13.49
C THR A 97 3.67 8.17 -13.65
N GLN A 98 4.10 9.38 -14.02
CA GLN A 98 3.19 10.48 -14.33
C GLN A 98 2.30 10.17 -15.54
N THR A 99 2.86 9.60 -16.62
CA THR A 99 2.08 9.19 -17.78
C THR A 99 1.02 8.14 -17.39
N VAL A 100 1.44 7.09 -16.67
CA VAL A 100 0.52 6.02 -16.22
C VAL A 100 -0.63 6.56 -15.37
N LEU A 101 -0.34 7.44 -14.41
CA LEU A 101 -1.35 8.04 -13.53
C LEU A 101 -2.28 8.97 -14.29
N LYS A 102 -1.74 9.87 -15.12
CA LYS A 102 -2.54 10.81 -15.92
C LYS A 102 -3.48 10.09 -16.90
N ASP A 103 -2.98 9.06 -17.56
CA ASP A 103 -3.76 8.27 -18.51
C ASP A 103 -4.87 7.47 -17.82
N HIS A 104 -4.62 6.99 -16.59
CA HIS A 104 -5.61 6.22 -15.84
C HIS A 104 -6.74 7.11 -15.32
N PHE A 105 -6.38 8.21 -14.65
CA PHE A 105 -7.34 9.13 -14.04
C PHE A 105 -7.88 10.18 -15.01
N GLN A 106 -7.47 10.16 -16.28
CA GLN A 106 -7.87 11.12 -17.31
C GLN A 106 -7.67 12.58 -16.87
N THR A 107 -6.49 12.87 -16.28
CA THR A 107 -6.16 14.17 -15.68
C THR A 107 -4.88 14.76 -16.27
N LEU A 108 -4.73 16.07 -16.19
CA LEU A 108 -3.51 16.76 -16.60
C LEU A 108 -2.44 16.79 -15.51
N GLY A 109 -2.84 16.66 -14.25
CA GLY A 109 -1.95 16.67 -13.08
C GLY A 109 -2.56 15.97 -11.89
N MET A 110 -1.76 15.79 -10.83
CA MET A 110 -2.21 15.13 -9.60
C MET A 110 -2.60 16.12 -8.48
N ASP A 111 -2.50 17.43 -8.74
CA ASP A 111 -2.83 18.48 -7.77
C ASP A 111 -4.31 18.41 -7.32
N GLY A 112 -5.22 18.11 -8.27
CA GLY A 112 -6.64 17.92 -7.99
C GLY A 112 -6.96 16.73 -7.08
N PHE A 113 -5.99 15.82 -6.90
CA PHE A 113 -6.07 14.69 -5.97
C PHE A 113 -5.45 14.99 -4.61
N GLY A 114 -4.91 16.20 -4.40
CA GLY A 114 -4.31 16.65 -3.14
C GLY A 114 -2.82 16.33 -3.00
N PHE A 115 -2.12 16.03 -4.11
CA PHE A 115 -0.67 15.82 -4.14
C PHE A 115 0.06 17.09 -4.56
N GLY A 116 1.14 17.42 -3.87
CA GLY A 116 2.04 18.52 -4.17
C GLY A 116 3.39 18.06 -4.74
N ASP A 117 4.28 19.01 -4.96
CA ASP A 117 5.63 18.74 -5.48
C ASP A 117 6.45 17.87 -4.53
N GLU A 118 6.20 17.94 -3.24
CA GLU A 118 6.83 17.12 -2.21
C GLU A 118 6.45 15.64 -2.29
N ASP A 119 5.33 15.30 -2.94
CA ASP A 119 4.78 13.94 -2.97
C ASP A 119 5.32 13.09 -4.15
N GLN A 120 6.34 13.55 -4.88
CA GLN A 120 6.84 12.89 -6.09
C GLN A 120 7.22 11.42 -5.87
N LEU A 121 7.82 11.06 -4.73
CA LEU A 121 8.16 9.67 -4.43
C LEU A 121 6.90 8.81 -4.19
N ALA A 122 5.89 9.36 -3.53
CA ALA A 122 4.61 8.69 -3.35
C ALA A 122 3.92 8.43 -4.69
N LEU A 123 3.94 9.41 -5.60
CA LEU A 123 3.40 9.27 -6.95
C LEU A 123 4.19 8.27 -7.79
N GLN A 124 5.52 8.19 -7.62
CA GLN A 124 6.34 7.17 -8.28
C GLN A 124 5.97 5.75 -7.81
N ALA A 125 5.78 5.56 -6.50
CA ALA A 125 5.32 4.29 -5.97
C ALA A 125 3.91 3.93 -6.50
N ALA A 126 2.98 4.88 -6.50
CA ALA A 126 1.62 4.68 -7.00
C ALA A 126 1.58 4.38 -8.51
N GLY A 127 2.34 5.11 -9.30
CA GLY A 127 2.44 4.89 -10.75
C GLY A 127 3.07 3.54 -11.09
N GLY A 128 4.09 3.10 -10.33
CA GLY A 128 4.70 1.78 -10.47
C GLY A 128 3.72 0.64 -10.15
N LEU A 129 2.91 0.82 -9.10
CA LEU A 129 1.86 -0.11 -8.72
C LEU A 129 0.78 -0.22 -9.80
N LEU A 130 0.30 0.92 -10.29
CA LEU A 130 -0.72 0.96 -11.33
C LEU A 130 -0.23 0.38 -12.68
N ALA A 131 1.05 0.64 -13.04
CA ALA A 131 1.68 0.04 -14.22
C ALA A 131 1.68 -1.50 -14.13
N TYR A 132 2.05 -2.05 -12.97
CA TYR A 132 2.02 -3.48 -12.73
C TYR A 132 0.62 -4.07 -12.89
N LEU A 133 -0.39 -3.41 -12.34
CA LEU A 133 -1.78 -3.86 -12.47
C LEU A 133 -2.27 -3.86 -13.91
N ARG A 134 -1.94 -2.84 -14.68
CA ARG A 134 -2.28 -2.78 -16.11
C ARG A 134 -1.67 -3.93 -16.92
N GLU A 135 -0.48 -4.40 -16.52
CA GLU A 135 0.18 -5.53 -17.17
C GLU A 135 -0.39 -6.90 -16.75
N THR A 136 -0.77 -7.04 -15.49
CA THR A 136 -1.14 -8.33 -14.89
C THR A 136 -2.62 -8.60 -14.87
N GLN A 137 -3.45 -7.55 -14.77
CA GLN A 137 -4.90 -7.68 -14.70
C GLN A 137 -5.53 -7.65 -16.11
N LYS A 138 -6.29 -8.70 -16.41
CA LYS A 138 -7.03 -8.81 -17.68
C LYS A 138 -8.36 -8.05 -17.66
N TYR A 139 -8.80 -7.60 -16.49
CA TYR A 139 -10.07 -6.91 -16.30
C TYR A 139 -9.89 -5.40 -16.25
N SER A 140 -10.99 -4.68 -16.47
CA SER A 140 -10.99 -3.22 -16.37
C SER A 140 -10.66 -2.77 -14.95
N LEU A 141 -9.73 -1.81 -14.82
CA LEU A 141 -9.36 -1.15 -13.58
C LEU A 141 -10.20 0.13 -13.34
N SER A 142 -11.35 0.27 -13.99
CA SER A 142 -12.18 1.47 -13.94
C SER A 142 -12.78 1.77 -12.56
N HIS A 143 -12.83 0.76 -11.67
CA HIS A 143 -13.27 0.94 -10.30
C HIS A 143 -12.21 1.63 -9.41
N ILE A 144 -10.96 1.72 -9.89
CA ILE A 144 -9.90 2.51 -9.26
C ILE A 144 -10.02 3.93 -9.81
N ASP A 145 -10.92 4.70 -9.25
CA ASP A 145 -11.28 6.03 -9.77
C ASP A 145 -10.57 7.17 -9.03
N ARG A 146 -9.90 6.88 -7.90
CA ARG A 146 -9.25 7.89 -7.08
C ARG A 146 -7.96 7.38 -6.44
N LEU A 147 -6.92 8.22 -6.47
CA LEU A 147 -5.72 8.12 -5.64
C LEU A 147 -5.78 9.21 -4.57
N SER A 148 -5.61 8.86 -3.31
CA SER A 148 -5.69 9.81 -2.18
C SER A 148 -4.36 9.88 -1.43
N PRO A 149 -3.91 11.08 -1.03
CA PRO A 149 -2.76 11.21 -0.15
C PRO A 149 -3.12 10.71 1.25
N TYR A 150 -2.29 9.84 1.80
CA TYR A 150 -2.35 9.46 3.20
C TYR A 150 -1.38 10.33 4.00
N ARG A 151 -1.91 11.12 4.93
CA ARG A 151 -1.10 12.02 5.77
C ARG A 151 -1.02 11.43 7.19
N SER A 152 0.16 10.89 7.53
CA SER A 152 0.44 10.50 8.91
C SER A 152 0.34 11.71 9.84
N GLY A 153 -0.26 11.53 11.02
CA GLY A 153 -0.48 12.63 11.98
C GLY A 153 -1.93 13.12 12.07
N GLN A 154 -2.82 12.69 11.18
CA GLN A 154 -4.27 12.88 11.31
C GLN A 154 -4.94 11.77 12.12
N CYS A 155 -4.24 10.64 12.34
CA CYS A 155 -4.70 9.50 13.12
C CYS A 155 -3.70 9.20 14.24
N LEU A 156 -4.15 8.43 15.24
CA LEU A 156 -3.28 7.92 16.30
C LEU A 156 -2.26 6.94 15.71
N GLU A 157 -0.96 7.27 15.81
CA GLU A 157 0.11 6.35 15.40
C GLU A 157 0.25 5.26 16.48
N ILE A 158 -0.05 4.03 16.12
CA ILE A 158 0.13 2.85 16.99
C ILE A 158 1.21 1.98 16.34
N ASP A 159 2.28 1.68 17.10
CA ASP A 159 3.32 0.78 16.62
C ASP A 159 2.80 -0.67 16.46
N ASN A 160 3.51 -1.47 15.68
CA ASN A 160 3.07 -2.83 15.34
C ASN A 160 2.99 -3.76 16.57
N ALA A 161 3.88 -3.59 17.56
CA ALA A 161 3.87 -4.39 18.79
C ALA A 161 2.62 -4.07 19.63
N THR A 162 2.31 -2.79 19.80
CA THR A 162 1.11 -2.32 20.50
C THR A 162 -0.17 -2.75 19.77
N ARG A 163 -0.20 -2.62 18.44
CA ARG A 163 -1.34 -3.05 17.60
C ARG A 163 -1.62 -4.55 17.78
N ARG A 164 -0.57 -5.38 17.78
CA ARG A 164 -0.67 -6.82 18.05
C ARG A 164 -1.14 -7.10 19.48
N SER A 165 -0.56 -6.43 20.47
CA SER A 165 -0.91 -6.62 21.89
C SER A 165 -2.35 -6.24 22.20
N LEU A 166 -2.92 -5.27 21.50
CA LEU A 166 -4.33 -4.88 21.63
C LEU A 166 -5.28 -5.79 20.85
N GLU A 167 -4.76 -6.77 20.10
CA GLU A 167 -5.56 -7.71 19.30
C GLU A 167 -6.62 -7.01 18.42
N LEU A 168 -6.23 -5.89 17.78
CA LEU A 168 -7.18 -5.06 17.04
C LEU A 168 -7.79 -5.83 15.85
N THR A 169 -6.96 -6.51 15.07
CA THR A 169 -7.38 -7.18 13.83
C THR A 169 -7.26 -8.71 13.89
N ALA A 170 -6.35 -9.22 14.71
CA ALA A 170 -6.10 -10.65 14.88
C ALA A 170 -5.68 -10.95 16.31
N THR A 171 -5.97 -12.15 16.80
CA THR A 171 -5.58 -12.59 18.15
C THR A 171 -4.11 -12.97 18.23
N LEU A 172 -3.46 -12.72 19.36
CA LEU A 172 -2.05 -13.07 19.60
C LEU A 172 -1.80 -14.59 19.54
N ARG A 173 -2.74 -15.37 20.07
CA ARG A 173 -2.55 -16.81 20.24
C ARG A 173 -2.70 -17.59 18.95
N SER A 174 -3.69 -17.26 18.12
CA SER A 174 -4.03 -18.04 16.93
C SER A 174 -3.76 -17.30 15.62
N GLY A 175 -3.50 -15.99 15.66
CA GLY A 175 -3.36 -15.16 14.47
C GLY A 175 -4.66 -14.98 13.67
N ASN A 176 -5.79 -15.45 14.20
CA ASN A 176 -7.07 -15.40 13.51
C ASN A 176 -7.83 -14.11 13.83
N ARG A 177 -8.69 -13.68 12.91
CA ARG A 177 -9.61 -12.56 13.10
C ARG A 177 -10.62 -12.83 14.22
N ALA A 178 -11.13 -14.06 14.30
CA ALA A 178 -12.09 -14.47 15.34
C ALA A 178 -11.50 -14.27 16.74
N GLY A 179 -12.19 -13.48 17.58
CA GLY A 179 -11.74 -13.09 18.92
C GLY A 179 -11.03 -11.74 18.99
N SER A 180 -10.69 -11.11 17.85
CA SER A 180 -10.14 -9.75 17.82
C SER A 180 -11.21 -8.68 18.07
N LEU A 181 -10.78 -7.45 18.38
CA LEU A 181 -11.69 -6.30 18.49
C LEU A 181 -12.50 -6.09 17.21
N LEU A 182 -11.85 -6.19 16.05
CA LEU A 182 -12.49 -6.09 14.75
C LEU A 182 -13.60 -7.12 14.56
N SER A 183 -13.40 -8.35 15.03
CA SER A 183 -14.44 -9.41 14.91
C SER A 183 -15.70 -9.10 15.71
N VAL A 184 -15.59 -8.33 16.78
CA VAL A 184 -16.73 -7.91 17.62
C VAL A 184 -17.44 -6.71 16.99
N LEU A 185 -16.68 -5.77 16.41
CA LEU A 185 -17.23 -4.54 15.82
C LEU A 185 -17.83 -4.76 14.43
N ASP A 186 -17.29 -5.72 13.67
CA ASP A 186 -17.73 -5.98 12.29
C ASP A 186 -19.10 -6.66 12.25
N GLN A 187 -20.13 -5.85 12.11
CA GLN A 187 -21.52 -6.26 11.90
C GLN A 187 -21.92 -6.17 10.42
N CYS A 188 -20.96 -6.05 9.50
CA CYS A 188 -21.23 -5.88 8.08
C CYS A 188 -21.83 -7.16 7.48
N VAL A 189 -22.87 -6.99 6.67
CA VAL A 189 -23.53 -8.08 5.94
C VAL A 189 -22.70 -8.49 4.72
N THR A 190 -22.01 -7.54 4.09
CA THR A 190 -21.23 -7.78 2.87
C THR A 190 -19.74 -7.86 3.16
N ASN A 191 -19.03 -8.68 2.38
CA ASN A 191 -17.57 -8.77 2.47
C ASN A 191 -16.87 -7.43 2.18
N MET A 192 -17.41 -6.65 1.25
CA MET A 192 -16.87 -5.32 0.93
C MET A 192 -17.03 -4.35 2.10
N GLY A 193 -18.18 -4.34 2.78
CA GLY A 193 -18.35 -3.55 3.99
C GLY A 193 -17.38 -3.93 5.10
N SER A 194 -17.14 -5.24 5.31
CA SER A 194 -16.15 -5.72 6.27
C SER A 194 -14.72 -5.28 5.95
N ARG A 195 -14.36 -5.14 4.67
CA ARG A 195 -13.03 -4.65 4.26
C ARG A 195 -12.86 -3.16 4.53
N VAL A 196 -13.89 -2.35 4.23
CA VAL A 196 -13.88 -0.92 4.55
C VAL A 196 -13.82 -0.67 6.07
N MET A 197 -14.37 -1.58 6.89
CA MET A 197 -14.32 -1.47 8.35
C MET A 197 -12.90 -1.61 8.93
N VAL A 198 -11.96 -2.19 8.19
CA VAL A 198 -10.55 -2.37 8.61
C VAL A 198 -9.72 -1.10 8.40
N GLU A 199 -10.13 -0.19 7.56
CA GLU A 199 -9.47 1.08 7.26
C GLU A 199 -9.58 2.09 8.38
#